data_6bf750795e508995fe601e3c8841caa3
#
_entry.id   6bf750795e508995fe601e3c8841caa3
#
_cell.length_a   1.000
_cell.length_b   1.000
_cell.length_c   1.000
_cell.angle_alpha   90.00
_cell.angle_beta   90.00
_cell.angle_gamma   90.00
#
_symmetry.space_group_name_H-M   'P 1'
#
loop_
_entity.id
_entity.type
_entity.pdbx_description
1 polymer ?
#
loop_
_entity_poly.entity_id
_entity_poly.type
_entity_poly.pdbx_seq_one_letter_code
_entity_poly.pdbx_strand_id
1 'polypeptide(L)'
;MTHKNSTGPKLAGVKAKWAAGGAKEGSLYQWVNNWQTAAANDPYAAEVSKWSPTAMSAFPDLKKEEIDAILDWVDAQPDPALAGAGAGAAGGAGAAGATNVALEEESNSWVWLIMGIIFVVVIMAVGGVRRQLKLATSENEAEAEKMTYGEELRALAWKYRLQVGLVTLVVVISLFVGLFQSLYSINIMEGYQPSQPIVFPHAQHAGINGIDCKYCHNTVAKSKSASIPSVNVCMNCHKQIDGEGKEYAPQIKKIYAAAGWDKEGMKYTGKTDPIVWNKVHVLPEHVYFNHSQHVVVGGIDCKQCHGDMTQMSETAKVQPVEELNKIEGNIKLTRKTLTMGWCIECHGKKDVAIGNGKNGYYDEIHRRLKQDPKLYAQYLNNDGKVTANELGGWECAKCHY
;
A
#
# COMPACT_ATOMS: atom_id res chain seq x y z
N MET A 1 3.35 6.34 21.20
CA MET A 1 3.43 5.97 22.63
C MET A 1 3.57 7.17 23.57
N THR A 2 4.07 8.31 23.12
CA THR A 2 4.26 9.47 24.02
C THR A 2 2.95 10.01 24.59
N HIS A 3 1.93 10.22 23.75
CA HIS A 3 0.67 10.87 24.15
C HIS A 3 -0.58 9.97 24.14
N LYS A 4 -0.48 8.71 23.72
CA LYS A 4 -1.60 7.74 23.70
C LYS A 4 -1.27 6.49 24.50
N ASN A 5 -2.30 5.90 25.13
CA ASN A 5 -2.20 4.56 25.68
C ASN A 5 -2.10 3.55 24.53
N SER A 6 -1.15 2.62 24.64
CA SER A 6 -0.91 1.59 23.64
C SER A 6 -0.64 0.25 24.34
N THR A 7 0.56 -0.31 24.21
CA THR A 7 1.02 -1.47 24.98
C THR A 7 1.28 -1.14 26.46
N GLY A 8 1.31 0.16 26.80
CA GLY A 8 1.46 0.71 28.13
C GLY A 8 0.69 2.04 28.25
N PRO A 9 0.62 2.60 29.46
CA PRO A 9 0.05 3.92 29.67
C PRO A 9 0.87 4.98 28.94
N LYS A 10 0.24 6.11 28.59
CA LYS A 10 0.94 7.23 27.94
C LYS A 10 2.10 7.71 28.80
N LEU A 11 3.27 7.94 28.19
CA LEU A 11 4.49 8.37 28.88
C LEU A 11 4.54 9.87 29.14
N ALA A 12 3.85 10.69 28.33
CA ALA A 12 3.81 12.14 28.54
C ALA A 12 3.22 12.47 29.93
N GLY A 13 3.93 13.31 30.66
CA GLY A 13 3.58 13.73 32.02
C GLY A 13 3.74 12.64 33.08
N VAL A 14 4.53 11.60 32.83
CA VAL A 14 4.69 10.47 33.74
C VAL A 14 5.30 10.90 35.07
N LYS A 15 6.27 11.80 35.11
CA LYS A 15 6.87 12.35 36.34
C LYS A 15 5.78 12.95 37.25
N ALA A 16 4.92 13.79 36.68
CA ALA A 16 3.83 14.41 37.41
C ALA A 16 2.77 13.39 37.89
N LYS A 17 2.47 12.39 37.12
CA LYS A 17 1.52 11.32 37.49
C LYS A 17 2.03 10.47 38.63
N TRP A 18 3.31 10.12 38.65
CA TRP A 18 3.91 9.35 39.74
C TRP A 18 3.91 10.17 41.06
N ALA A 19 4.23 11.45 40.95
CA ALA A 19 4.14 12.36 42.10
C ALA A 19 2.71 12.50 42.62
N ALA A 20 1.72 12.71 41.73
CA ALA A 20 0.31 12.83 42.08
C ALA A 20 -0.28 11.50 42.62
N GLY A 21 0.21 10.36 42.15
CA GLY A 21 -0.19 9.03 42.60
C GLY A 21 0.32 8.64 43.98
N GLY A 22 1.11 9.48 44.64
CA GLY A 22 1.66 9.21 45.94
C GLY A 22 2.80 8.18 45.96
N ALA A 23 3.48 8.02 44.80
CA ALA A 23 4.65 7.16 44.72
C ALA A 23 5.78 7.65 45.62
N LYS A 24 6.55 6.73 46.18
CA LYS A 24 7.74 7.05 46.97
C LYS A 24 8.79 7.74 46.09
N GLU A 25 9.57 8.63 46.70
CA GLU A 25 10.67 9.29 46.03
C GLU A 25 11.64 8.26 45.42
N GLY A 26 11.98 8.43 44.14
CA GLY A 26 12.85 7.50 43.40
C GLY A 26 12.17 6.24 42.86
N SER A 27 10.90 5.98 43.18
CA SER A 27 10.17 4.78 42.76
C SER A 27 10.02 4.69 41.25
N LEU A 28 9.87 5.82 40.55
CA LEU A 28 9.82 5.86 39.08
C LEU A 28 11.12 5.35 38.45
N TYR A 29 12.27 5.73 38.98
CA TYR A 29 13.57 5.27 38.47
C TYR A 29 13.78 3.79 38.76
N GLN A 30 13.39 3.35 39.99
CA GLN A 30 13.41 1.94 40.35
C GLN A 30 12.48 1.12 39.44
N TRP A 31 11.34 1.68 39.04
CA TRP A 31 10.42 1.05 38.08
C TRP A 31 11.06 0.81 36.72
N VAL A 32 11.79 1.78 36.19
CA VAL A 32 12.50 1.64 34.90
C VAL A 32 13.61 0.60 35.01
N ASN A 33 14.38 0.62 36.11
CA ASN A 33 15.51 -0.28 36.27
C ASN A 33 15.06 -1.71 36.61
N ASN A 34 14.07 -1.86 37.48
CA ASN A 34 13.47 -3.15 37.85
C ASN A 34 12.06 -2.95 38.39
N TRP A 35 11.07 -3.11 37.52
CA TRP A 35 9.68 -2.89 37.90
C TRP A 35 9.14 -3.85 38.96
N GLN A 36 9.63 -5.11 39.01
CA GLN A 36 9.20 -6.08 40.03
C GLN A 36 9.60 -5.60 41.45
N THR A 37 10.82 -5.11 41.57
CA THR A 37 11.31 -4.55 42.83
C THR A 37 10.57 -3.26 43.19
N ALA A 38 10.29 -2.40 42.23
CA ALA A 38 9.49 -1.21 42.46
C ALA A 38 8.07 -1.53 42.88
N ALA A 39 7.39 -2.48 42.22
CA ALA A 39 6.04 -2.93 42.58
C ALA A 39 5.98 -3.60 43.97
N ALA A 40 7.05 -4.27 44.42
CA ALA A 40 7.11 -4.85 45.74
C ALA A 40 7.28 -3.80 46.86
N ASN A 41 7.92 -2.67 46.57
CA ASN A 41 8.30 -1.66 47.56
C ASN A 41 7.37 -0.42 47.57
N ASP A 42 6.55 -0.21 46.54
CA ASP A 42 5.72 0.96 46.36
C ASP A 42 4.29 0.58 45.96
N PRO A 43 3.25 0.97 46.76
CA PRO A 43 1.85 0.66 46.44
C PRO A 43 1.38 1.21 45.09
N TYR A 44 1.84 2.41 44.68
CA TYR A 44 1.48 2.99 43.39
C TYR A 44 2.14 2.22 42.26
N ALA A 45 3.40 1.84 42.37
CA ALA A 45 4.07 0.97 41.41
C ALA A 45 3.37 -0.40 41.27
N ALA A 46 2.88 -0.96 42.38
CA ALA A 46 2.09 -2.19 42.38
C ALA A 46 0.74 -2.02 41.64
N GLU A 47 0.11 -0.86 41.73
CA GLU A 47 -1.10 -0.55 40.99
C GLU A 47 -0.81 -0.40 39.48
N VAL A 48 0.25 0.34 39.12
CA VAL A 48 0.69 0.52 37.74
C VAL A 48 1.05 -0.81 37.09
N SER A 49 1.61 -1.76 37.83
CA SER A 49 1.96 -3.09 37.30
C SER A 49 0.75 -3.89 36.79
N LYS A 50 -0.44 -3.60 37.28
CA LYS A 50 -1.69 -4.27 36.90
C LYS A 50 -2.28 -3.71 35.60
N TRP A 51 -1.73 -2.61 35.05
CA TRP A 51 -2.27 -1.94 33.88
C TRP A 51 -2.20 -2.81 32.62
N SER A 52 -1.16 -3.62 32.49
CA SER A 52 -1.00 -4.54 31.36
C SER A 52 -0.56 -5.91 31.86
N PRO A 53 -1.10 -7.02 31.32
CA PRO A 53 -0.61 -8.36 31.61
C PRO A 53 0.80 -8.62 31.07
N THR A 54 1.28 -7.76 30.17
CA THR A 54 2.60 -7.89 29.57
C THR A 54 3.66 -7.26 30.46
N ALA A 55 4.66 -8.03 30.83
CA ALA A 55 5.77 -7.56 31.63
C ALA A 55 6.59 -6.49 30.90
N MET A 56 6.94 -5.42 31.59
CA MET A 56 7.85 -4.41 31.05
C MET A 56 9.29 -4.93 31.08
N SER A 57 10.08 -4.62 30.04
CA SER A 57 11.52 -4.91 30.07
C SER A 57 12.21 -4.07 31.16
N ALA A 58 13.06 -4.69 31.97
CA ALA A 58 13.89 -3.99 32.91
C ALA A 58 15.14 -3.41 32.24
N PHE A 59 15.58 -2.23 32.68
CA PHE A 59 16.77 -1.55 32.18
C PHE A 59 17.73 -1.23 33.35
N PRO A 60 18.42 -2.23 33.89
CA PRO A 60 19.17 -2.08 35.14
C PRO A 60 20.36 -1.13 35.04
N ASP A 61 20.87 -0.94 33.85
CA ASP A 61 22.08 -0.13 33.59
C ASP A 61 21.80 1.36 33.34
N LEU A 62 20.52 1.77 33.23
CA LEU A 62 20.17 3.17 32.99
C LEU A 62 20.34 4.01 34.26
N LYS A 63 21.11 5.10 34.14
CA LYS A 63 21.29 6.07 35.21
C LYS A 63 20.09 7.02 35.30
N LYS A 64 19.95 7.63 36.48
CA LYS A 64 18.85 8.57 36.77
C LYS A 64 18.82 9.73 35.74
N GLU A 65 19.96 10.28 35.40
CA GLU A 65 20.13 11.40 34.47
C GLU A 65 19.69 11.00 33.05
N GLU A 66 19.94 9.77 32.64
CA GLU A 66 19.54 9.25 31.33
C GLU A 66 18.03 9.02 31.26
N ILE A 67 17.43 8.50 32.37
CA ILE A 67 15.98 8.35 32.48
C ILE A 67 15.31 9.72 32.45
N ASP A 68 15.84 10.69 33.18
CA ASP A 68 15.32 12.06 33.17
C ASP A 68 15.39 12.67 31.77
N ALA A 69 16.51 12.54 31.07
CA ALA A 69 16.65 13.03 29.70
C ALA A 69 15.64 12.41 28.73
N ILE A 70 15.36 11.10 28.86
CA ILE A 70 14.34 10.40 28.05
C ILE A 70 12.94 10.95 28.37
N LEU A 71 12.59 11.11 29.65
CA LEU A 71 11.28 11.60 30.04
C LEU A 71 11.06 13.06 29.67
N ASP A 72 12.08 13.89 29.80
CA ASP A 72 12.03 15.31 29.37
C ASP A 72 11.90 15.42 27.84
N TRP A 73 12.57 14.56 27.10
CA TRP A 73 12.39 14.47 25.64
C TRP A 73 10.97 14.04 25.28
N VAL A 74 10.39 13.07 26.00
CA VAL A 74 9.00 12.62 25.80
C VAL A 74 8.02 13.76 26.04
N ASP A 75 8.22 14.52 27.11
CA ASP A 75 7.33 15.64 27.48
C ASP A 75 7.48 16.84 26.51
N ALA A 76 8.64 17.00 25.87
CA ALA A 76 8.88 18.02 24.85
C ALA A 76 8.25 17.70 23.49
N GLN A 77 7.79 16.46 23.26
CA GLN A 77 7.15 16.11 21.97
C GLN A 77 5.78 16.76 21.86
N PRO A 78 5.42 17.36 20.69
CA PRO A 78 4.12 17.95 20.48
C PRO A 78 3.03 16.85 20.57
N ASP A 79 1.94 17.14 21.27
CA ASP A 79 0.78 16.25 21.29
C ASP A 79 0.14 16.23 19.90
N PRO A 80 0.11 15.12 19.20
CA PRO A 80 -0.51 15.02 17.88
C PRO A 80 -2.01 15.32 17.88
N ALA A 81 -2.68 15.24 19.05
CA ALA A 81 -4.07 15.64 19.19
C ALA A 81 -4.22 17.17 19.18
N LEU A 82 -3.17 17.94 19.55
CA LEU A 82 -3.18 19.40 19.54
C LEU A 82 -2.65 19.98 18.21
N ALA A 83 -1.82 19.23 17.49
CA ALA A 83 -1.31 19.66 16.19
C ALA A 83 -2.39 19.67 15.09
N GLY A 84 -3.53 19.00 15.29
CA GLY A 84 -4.68 18.98 14.38
C GLY A 84 -5.72 20.08 14.62
N ALA A 85 -5.58 20.94 15.63
CA ALA A 85 -6.60 21.92 16.02
C ALA A 85 -6.55 23.24 15.23
N GLY A 86 -5.80 23.29 14.13
CA GLY A 86 -5.62 24.50 13.30
C GLY A 86 -6.27 24.44 11.91
N ALA A 87 -7.06 23.42 11.55
CA ALA A 87 -7.79 23.42 10.28
C ALA A 87 -9.11 22.65 10.41
N GLY A 88 -10.24 23.37 10.55
CA GLY A 88 -11.55 22.95 10.06
C GLY A 88 -12.28 21.91 10.92
N ALA A 89 -13.09 22.41 11.85
CA ALA A 89 -14.20 21.67 12.43
C ALA A 89 -15.23 21.31 11.36
N ALA A 90 -15.56 20.02 11.25
CA ALA A 90 -16.95 19.56 11.03
C ALA A 90 -17.05 18.03 11.19
N GLY A 91 -17.69 17.62 12.24
CA GLY A 91 -18.78 16.69 12.28
C GLY A 91 -18.49 15.21 12.11
N GLY A 92 -18.85 14.45 13.17
CA GLY A 92 -19.34 13.12 12.99
C GLY A 92 -18.84 12.09 14.00
N ALA A 93 -19.62 12.02 15.07
CA ALA A 93 -19.55 10.92 16.03
C ALA A 93 -20.02 9.61 15.40
N GLY A 94 -19.44 8.53 15.86
CA GLY A 94 -20.13 7.25 16.07
C GLY A 94 -19.99 6.24 14.96
N ALA A 95 -19.54 5.16 15.33
CA ALA A 95 -20.17 3.86 15.21
C ALA A 95 -19.16 2.75 14.98
N ALA A 96 -19.33 1.80 15.81
CA ALA A 96 -18.76 0.46 15.78
C ALA A 96 -19.00 -0.24 14.43
N GLY A 97 -18.01 -1.07 14.04
CA GLY A 97 -18.25 -2.31 13.34
C GLY A 97 -19.00 -2.19 12.02
N ALA A 98 -18.27 -1.93 10.95
CA ALA A 98 -18.67 -2.42 9.65
C ALA A 98 -17.43 -3.01 9.01
N THR A 99 -17.39 -4.32 8.95
CA THR A 99 -16.61 -5.07 7.99
C THR A 99 -17.03 -4.61 6.60
N ASN A 100 -16.36 -3.59 6.07
CA ASN A 100 -16.42 -3.32 4.65
C ASN A 100 -15.66 -4.42 3.93
N VAL A 101 -16.36 -5.54 3.70
CA VAL A 101 -16.08 -6.37 2.55
C VAL A 101 -16.33 -5.43 1.37
N ALA A 102 -15.24 -4.90 0.81
CA ALA A 102 -15.29 -4.32 -0.51
C ALA A 102 -15.78 -5.45 -1.41
N LEU A 103 -17.04 -5.37 -1.82
CA LEU A 103 -17.54 -6.14 -2.94
C LEU A 103 -16.63 -5.72 -4.11
N GLU A 104 -15.68 -6.58 -4.46
CA GLU A 104 -15.11 -6.55 -5.80
C GLU A 104 -16.31 -6.51 -6.74
N GLU A 105 -16.48 -5.43 -7.46
CA GLU A 105 -17.27 -5.45 -8.69
C GLU A 105 -16.57 -6.45 -9.61
N GLU A 106 -16.89 -7.73 -9.44
CA GLU A 106 -16.64 -8.71 -10.49
C GLU A 106 -17.28 -8.12 -11.75
N SER A 107 -16.43 -7.76 -12.70
CA SER A 107 -16.93 -7.34 -14.00
C SER A 107 -17.69 -8.54 -14.57
N ASN A 108 -19.01 -8.48 -14.48
CA ASN A 108 -19.93 -9.50 -15.00
C ASN A 108 -19.92 -9.53 -16.55
N SER A 109 -18.78 -9.25 -17.16
CA SER A 109 -18.59 -9.29 -18.61
C SER A 109 -18.92 -10.66 -19.22
N TRP A 110 -18.70 -11.74 -18.46
CA TRP A 110 -19.10 -13.10 -18.85
C TRP A 110 -20.63 -13.27 -18.95
N VAL A 111 -21.41 -12.53 -18.15
CA VAL A 111 -22.89 -12.53 -18.22
C VAL A 111 -23.37 -11.96 -19.54
N TRP A 112 -22.76 -10.88 -20.02
CA TRP A 112 -23.05 -10.31 -21.32
C TRP A 112 -22.70 -11.24 -22.47
N LEU A 113 -21.61 -12.01 -22.32
CA LEU A 113 -21.21 -13.02 -23.31
C LEU A 113 -22.21 -14.18 -23.34
N ILE A 114 -22.66 -14.69 -22.19
CA ILE A 114 -23.70 -15.73 -22.12
C ILE A 114 -25.03 -15.18 -22.65
N MET A 115 -25.45 -13.97 -22.30
CA MET A 115 -26.64 -13.34 -22.85
C MET A 115 -26.56 -13.21 -24.37
N GLY A 116 -25.40 -12.85 -24.92
CA GLY A 116 -25.18 -12.81 -26.36
C GLY A 116 -25.34 -14.16 -27.02
N ILE A 117 -24.77 -15.21 -26.45
CA ILE A 117 -24.92 -16.59 -26.93
C ILE A 117 -26.38 -17.05 -26.88
N ILE A 118 -27.08 -16.83 -25.75
CA ILE A 118 -28.48 -17.12 -25.60
C ILE A 118 -29.32 -16.39 -26.65
N PHE A 119 -29.04 -15.13 -26.91
CA PHE A 119 -29.74 -14.32 -27.91
C PHE A 119 -29.56 -14.90 -29.33
N VAL A 120 -28.34 -15.32 -29.68
CA VAL A 120 -28.05 -15.96 -30.96
C VAL A 120 -28.82 -17.32 -31.08
N VAL A 121 -28.82 -18.10 -29.99
CA VAL A 121 -29.57 -19.39 -29.97
C VAL A 121 -31.07 -19.16 -30.13
N VAL A 122 -31.64 -18.15 -29.47
CA VAL A 122 -33.06 -17.78 -29.58
C VAL A 122 -33.37 -17.30 -31.01
N ILE A 123 -32.53 -16.49 -31.63
CA ILE A 123 -32.71 -16.07 -33.03
C ILE A 123 -32.73 -17.27 -33.97
N MET A 124 -31.79 -18.24 -33.77
CA MET A 124 -31.76 -19.47 -34.59
C MET A 124 -32.99 -20.34 -34.37
N ALA A 125 -33.45 -20.49 -33.13
CA ALA A 125 -34.65 -21.26 -32.77
C ALA A 125 -35.92 -20.61 -33.38
N VAL A 126 -36.07 -19.28 -33.25
CA VAL A 126 -37.20 -18.54 -33.84
C VAL A 126 -37.17 -18.62 -35.39
N GLY A 127 -35.98 -18.57 -35.98
CA GLY A 127 -35.79 -18.78 -37.42
C GLY A 127 -36.24 -20.19 -37.86
N GLY A 128 -35.87 -21.21 -37.09
CA GLY A 128 -36.29 -22.59 -37.32
C GLY A 128 -37.81 -22.80 -37.22
N VAL A 129 -38.44 -22.27 -36.17
CA VAL A 129 -39.90 -22.31 -35.98
C VAL A 129 -40.63 -21.56 -37.09
N ARG A 130 -40.16 -20.38 -37.49
CA ARG A 130 -40.74 -19.62 -38.59
C ARG A 130 -40.66 -20.38 -39.91
N ARG A 131 -39.57 -21.11 -40.15
CA ARG A 131 -39.43 -21.97 -41.32
C ARG A 131 -40.45 -23.15 -41.32
N GLN A 132 -40.59 -23.84 -40.17
CA GLN A 132 -41.58 -24.94 -40.04
C GLN A 132 -43.02 -24.44 -40.24
N LEU A 133 -43.35 -23.27 -39.66
CA LEU A 133 -44.66 -22.63 -39.91
C LEU A 133 -44.89 -22.28 -41.35
N LYS A 134 -43.87 -21.79 -42.05
CA LYS A 134 -43.93 -21.46 -43.47
C LYS A 134 -44.14 -22.70 -44.35
N LEU A 135 -43.48 -23.81 -44.01
CA LEU A 135 -43.66 -25.11 -44.64
C LEU A 135 -45.06 -25.67 -44.40
N ALA A 136 -45.65 -25.51 -43.18
CA ALA A 136 -46.98 -26.00 -42.84
C ALA A 136 -48.13 -25.17 -43.45
N THR A 137 -47.84 -23.89 -43.80
CA THR A 137 -48.86 -22.97 -44.37
C THR A 137 -48.73 -22.78 -45.88
N SER A 138 -47.72 -23.32 -46.55
CA SER A 138 -47.57 -23.22 -48.02
C SER A 138 -48.37 -24.33 -48.71
N GLU A 139 -49.32 -23.97 -49.56
CA GLU A 139 -50.08 -24.88 -50.40
C GLU A 139 -49.24 -25.54 -51.53
N ASN A 140 -47.99 -25.09 -51.74
CA ASN A 140 -47.01 -25.64 -52.70
C ASN A 140 -45.76 -26.17 -52.00
N GLU A 141 -45.79 -27.43 -51.60
CA GLU A 141 -44.65 -28.15 -50.97
C GLU A 141 -43.39 -28.17 -51.87
N ALA A 142 -43.54 -28.09 -53.18
CA ALA A 142 -42.43 -28.19 -54.14
C ALA A 142 -41.50 -26.98 -54.19
N GLU A 143 -41.92 -25.80 -53.70
CA GLU A 143 -41.10 -24.55 -53.73
C GLU A 143 -40.45 -24.29 -52.38
N ALA A 144 -41.02 -24.77 -51.27
CA ALA A 144 -40.51 -24.61 -49.93
C ALA A 144 -39.31 -25.53 -49.61
N GLU A 145 -39.22 -26.66 -50.32
CA GLU A 145 -38.16 -27.67 -50.13
C GLU A 145 -36.85 -27.34 -50.85
N LYS A 146 -36.83 -26.30 -51.73
CA LYS A 146 -35.70 -25.98 -52.60
C LYS A 146 -34.58 -25.16 -51.98
N MET A 147 -34.79 -24.50 -50.84
CA MET A 147 -33.75 -23.72 -50.19
C MET A 147 -33.37 -24.26 -48.84
N THR A 148 -32.11 -24.57 -48.67
CA THR A 148 -31.57 -24.92 -47.35
C THR A 148 -31.56 -23.66 -46.43
N TYR A 149 -31.60 -23.84 -45.12
CA TYR A 149 -31.54 -22.74 -44.14
C TYR A 149 -30.32 -21.81 -44.38
N GLY A 150 -29.19 -22.40 -44.80
CA GLY A 150 -28.00 -21.63 -45.13
C GLY A 150 -28.16 -20.76 -46.37
N GLU A 151 -28.92 -21.19 -47.36
CA GLU A 151 -29.21 -20.41 -48.58
C GLU A 151 -30.19 -19.26 -48.29
N GLU A 152 -31.18 -19.50 -47.42
CA GLU A 152 -32.10 -18.45 -46.96
C GLU A 152 -31.40 -17.39 -46.15
N LEU A 153 -30.46 -17.74 -45.25
CA LEU A 153 -29.62 -16.83 -44.55
C LEU A 153 -28.67 -16.03 -45.46
N ARG A 154 -28.09 -16.71 -46.47
CA ARG A 154 -27.23 -16.08 -47.44
C ARG A 154 -28.00 -15.08 -48.31
N ALA A 155 -29.21 -15.45 -48.76
CA ALA A 155 -30.10 -14.54 -49.50
C ALA A 155 -30.52 -13.33 -48.68
N LEU A 156 -30.82 -13.51 -47.36
CA LEU A 156 -31.14 -12.46 -46.43
C LEU A 156 -29.92 -11.53 -46.21
N ALA A 157 -28.76 -12.13 -45.98
CA ALA A 157 -27.51 -11.38 -45.83
C ALA A 157 -27.17 -10.57 -47.10
N TRP A 158 -27.42 -11.13 -48.26
CA TRP A 158 -27.21 -10.43 -49.53
C TRP A 158 -28.22 -9.29 -49.76
N LYS A 159 -29.48 -9.50 -49.37
CA LYS A 159 -30.52 -8.45 -49.43
C LYS A 159 -30.18 -7.27 -48.52
N TYR A 160 -29.61 -7.53 -47.34
CA TYR A 160 -29.22 -6.51 -46.35
C TYR A 160 -27.70 -6.29 -46.28
N ARG A 161 -26.98 -6.53 -47.40
CA ARG A 161 -25.50 -6.54 -47.46
C ARG A 161 -24.82 -5.31 -46.83
N LEU A 162 -25.42 -4.11 -46.95
CA LEU A 162 -24.88 -2.90 -46.39
C LEU A 162 -24.99 -2.91 -44.84
N GLN A 163 -26.15 -3.30 -44.30
CA GLN A 163 -26.36 -3.41 -42.85
C GLN A 163 -25.50 -4.53 -42.25
N VAL A 164 -25.46 -5.69 -42.90
CA VAL A 164 -24.61 -6.80 -42.49
C VAL A 164 -23.16 -6.42 -42.54
N GLY A 165 -22.70 -5.73 -43.59
CA GLY A 165 -21.35 -5.23 -43.70
C GLY A 165 -20.99 -4.22 -42.58
N LEU A 166 -21.93 -3.31 -42.28
CA LEU A 166 -21.74 -2.31 -41.22
C LEU A 166 -21.68 -2.97 -39.83
N VAL A 167 -22.58 -3.91 -39.53
CA VAL A 167 -22.56 -4.67 -38.29
C VAL A 167 -21.27 -5.48 -38.17
N THR A 168 -20.86 -6.18 -39.24
CA THR A 168 -19.60 -6.94 -39.23
C THR A 168 -18.40 -6.00 -38.98
N LEU A 169 -18.37 -4.83 -39.62
CA LEU A 169 -17.32 -3.82 -39.40
C LEU A 169 -17.27 -3.38 -37.93
N VAL A 170 -18.43 -3.07 -37.33
CA VAL A 170 -18.50 -2.67 -35.92
C VAL A 170 -17.99 -3.80 -34.99
N VAL A 171 -18.40 -5.04 -35.26
CA VAL A 171 -17.93 -6.21 -34.51
C VAL A 171 -16.41 -6.38 -34.63
N VAL A 172 -15.87 -6.30 -35.84
CA VAL A 172 -14.42 -6.41 -36.08
C VAL A 172 -13.66 -5.30 -35.35
N ILE A 173 -14.14 -4.05 -35.45
CA ILE A 173 -13.51 -2.92 -34.71
C ILE A 173 -13.58 -3.16 -33.21
N SER A 174 -14.73 -3.60 -32.67
CA SER A 174 -14.89 -3.88 -31.24
C SER A 174 -13.96 -4.99 -30.78
N LEU A 175 -13.80 -6.05 -31.55
CA LEU A 175 -12.84 -7.12 -31.25
C LEU A 175 -11.39 -6.63 -31.28
N PHE A 176 -11.04 -5.79 -32.26
CA PHE A 176 -9.72 -5.16 -32.32
C PHE A 176 -9.45 -4.27 -31.11
N VAL A 177 -10.40 -3.39 -30.76
CA VAL A 177 -10.29 -2.54 -29.56
C VAL A 177 -10.16 -3.38 -28.30
N GLY A 178 -10.98 -4.43 -28.14
CA GLY A 178 -10.89 -5.35 -26.99
C GLY A 178 -9.56 -6.08 -26.93
N LEU A 179 -9.04 -6.55 -28.08
CA LEU A 179 -7.72 -7.17 -28.15
C LEU A 179 -6.61 -6.18 -27.75
N PHE A 180 -6.63 -4.95 -28.28
CA PHE A 180 -5.65 -3.93 -27.91
C PHE A 180 -5.72 -3.57 -26.43
N GLN A 181 -6.92 -3.40 -25.87
CA GLN A 181 -7.10 -3.15 -24.43
C GLN A 181 -6.55 -4.31 -23.60
N SER A 182 -6.82 -5.54 -23.99
CA SER A 182 -6.30 -6.73 -23.32
C SER A 182 -4.77 -6.80 -23.38
N LEU A 183 -4.18 -6.56 -24.55
CA LEU A 183 -2.72 -6.52 -24.71
C LEU A 183 -2.09 -5.37 -23.91
N TYR A 184 -2.73 -4.21 -23.88
CA TYR A 184 -2.25 -3.05 -23.12
C TYR A 184 -2.32 -3.28 -21.58
N SER A 185 -3.19 -4.17 -21.11
CA SER A 185 -3.29 -4.51 -19.69
C SER A 185 -2.20 -5.49 -19.21
N ILE A 186 -1.43 -6.09 -20.11
CA ILE A 186 -0.31 -6.97 -19.75
C ILE A 186 0.76 -6.17 -19.02
N ASN A 187 1.25 -6.70 -17.88
CA ASN A 187 2.21 -6.07 -16.97
C ASN A 187 1.73 -4.81 -16.24
N ILE A 188 0.43 -4.50 -16.25
CA ILE A 188 -0.11 -3.52 -15.32
C ILE A 188 -0.31 -4.19 -13.97
N MET A 189 0.44 -3.72 -12.98
CA MET A 189 0.50 -4.34 -11.65
C MET A 189 -0.54 -3.77 -10.69
N GLU A 190 -1.35 -2.80 -11.10
CA GLU A 190 -2.40 -2.23 -10.24
C GLU A 190 -3.35 -3.31 -9.73
N GLY A 191 -3.65 -3.27 -8.43
CA GLY A 191 -4.46 -4.27 -7.77
C GLY A 191 -3.72 -5.56 -7.41
N TYR A 192 -2.46 -5.73 -7.81
CA TYR A 192 -1.70 -6.94 -7.48
C TYR A 192 -1.46 -7.07 -5.98
N GLN A 193 -1.97 -8.17 -5.42
CA GLN A 193 -1.92 -8.48 -4.01
C GLN A 193 -1.74 -9.99 -3.84
N PRO A 194 -0.51 -10.50 -3.95
CA PRO A 194 -0.24 -11.92 -3.81
C PRO A 194 -0.42 -12.37 -2.36
N SER A 195 -0.86 -13.60 -2.16
CA SER A 195 -0.88 -14.23 -0.85
C SER A 195 0.54 -14.29 -0.27
N GLN A 196 0.66 -14.08 1.04
CA GLN A 196 1.93 -14.05 1.74
C GLN A 196 2.04 -15.25 2.71
N PRO A 197 3.24 -15.76 2.98
CA PRO A 197 3.43 -16.87 3.93
C PRO A 197 2.98 -16.50 5.34
N ILE A 198 3.09 -15.22 5.70
CA ILE A 198 2.60 -14.66 6.97
C ILE A 198 1.69 -13.47 6.64
N VAL A 199 0.49 -13.46 7.17
CA VAL A 199 -0.40 -12.29 7.10
C VAL A 199 0.16 -11.23 8.03
N PHE A 200 0.73 -10.16 7.44
CA PHE A 200 1.32 -9.06 8.19
C PHE A 200 0.48 -7.79 8.04
N PRO A 201 -0.25 -7.37 9.09
CA PRO A 201 -1.09 -6.18 9.04
C PRO A 201 -0.27 -4.92 9.31
N HIS A 202 0.02 -4.13 8.28
CA HIS A 202 0.64 -2.81 8.46
C HIS A 202 -0.25 -1.87 9.30
N ALA A 203 -1.58 -1.98 9.16
CA ALA A 203 -2.53 -1.20 9.95
C ALA A 203 -2.32 -1.39 11.46
N GLN A 204 -2.04 -2.62 11.92
CA GLN A 204 -1.76 -2.87 13.33
C GLN A 204 -0.42 -2.28 13.77
N HIS A 205 0.63 -2.43 12.95
CA HIS A 205 1.98 -2.03 13.32
C HIS A 205 2.23 -0.53 13.11
N ALA A 206 2.01 -0.03 11.91
CA ALA A 206 2.26 1.36 11.56
C ALA A 206 1.06 2.28 11.87
N GLY A 207 -0.17 1.77 11.72
CA GLY A 207 -1.38 2.54 12.00
C GLY A 207 -1.65 2.65 13.51
N ILE A 208 -2.02 1.55 14.15
CA ILE A 208 -2.45 1.56 15.56
C ILE A 208 -1.27 1.77 16.51
N ASN A 209 -0.19 1.02 16.32
CA ASN A 209 0.98 1.09 17.20
C ASN A 209 1.93 2.25 16.86
N GLY A 210 1.76 2.92 15.70
CA GLY A 210 2.55 4.08 15.30
C GLY A 210 4.03 3.78 15.05
N ILE A 211 4.38 2.53 14.68
CA ILE A 211 5.77 2.15 14.38
C ILE A 211 6.17 2.79 13.05
N ASP A 212 7.26 3.55 13.05
CA ASP A 212 7.78 4.21 11.85
C ASP A 212 8.18 3.18 10.79
N CYS A 213 7.89 3.51 9.52
CA CYS A 213 8.21 2.64 8.37
C CYS A 213 9.70 2.26 8.33
N LYS A 214 10.58 3.21 8.65
CA LYS A 214 12.04 3.03 8.63
C LYS A 214 12.57 2.18 9.76
N TYR A 215 11.76 1.89 10.78
CA TYR A 215 12.15 0.93 11.83
C TYR A 215 12.30 -0.47 11.25
N CYS A 216 11.37 -0.87 10.38
CA CYS A 216 11.39 -2.17 9.72
C CYS A 216 12.13 -2.11 8.38
N HIS A 217 11.87 -1.08 7.56
CA HIS A 217 12.50 -0.87 6.25
C HIS A 217 13.72 0.06 6.36
N ASN A 218 14.67 -0.30 7.21
CA ASN A 218 15.79 0.57 7.62
C ASN A 218 16.79 0.88 6.50
N THR A 219 16.83 0.09 5.44
CA THR A 219 17.73 0.31 4.30
C THR A 219 17.21 1.33 3.30
N VAL A 220 15.92 1.72 3.38
CA VAL A 220 15.25 2.61 2.41
C VAL A 220 15.98 3.94 2.21
N ALA A 221 16.62 4.48 3.25
CA ALA A 221 17.36 5.73 3.19
C ALA A 221 18.80 5.58 2.67
N LYS A 222 19.33 4.37 2.55
CA LYS A 222 20.76 4.12 2.26
C LYS A 222 20.98 3.23 1.03
N SER A 223 19.96 2.55 0.56
CA SER A 223 20.06 1.53 -0.50
C SER A 223 19.06 1.78 -1.62
N LYS A 224 19.30 1.14 -2.77
CA LYS A 224 18.31 1.11 -3.85
C LYS A 224 17.05 0.36 -3.44
N SER A 225 17.15 -0.64 -2.57
CA SER A 225 16.02 -1.44 -2.08
C SER A 225 15.64 -1.05 -0.66
N ALA A 226 14.34 -0.94 -0.40
CA ALA A 226 13.81 -0.70 0.95
C ALA A 226 14.00 -1.91 1.87
N SER A 227 14.33 -3.06 1.32
CA SER A 227 14.41 -4.40 1.90
C SER A 227 13.17 -4.83 2.70
N ILE A 228 12.97 -6.13 2.77
CA ILE A 228 12.06 -6.75 3.72
C ILE A 228 12.85 -6.91 5.03
N PRO A 229 12.29 -6.52 6.19
CA PRO A 229 13.00 -6.62 7.46
C PRO A 229 13.38 -8.08 7.75
N SER A 230 14.57 -8.28 8.32
CA SER A 230 14.97 -9.60 8.80
C SER A 230 14.06 -10.05 9.94
N VAL A 231 13.92 -11.35 10.14
CA VAL A 231 13.08 -11.90 11.21
C VAL A 231 13.50 -11.42 12.61
N ASN A 232 14.77 -11.04 12.79
CA ASN A 232 15.26 -10.47 14.05
C ASN A 232 14.54 -9.16 14.41
N VAL A 233 14.16 -8.35 13.43
CA VAL A 233 13.39 -7.11 13.68
C VAL A 233 12.02 -7.46 14.26
N CYS A 234 11.37 -8.51 13.75
CA CYS A 234 10.09 -9.00 14.30
C CYS A 234 10.28 -9.48 15.75
N MET A 235 11.38 -10.19 16.02
CA MET A 235 11.69 -10.75 17.33
C MET A 235 12.05 -9.70 18.39
N ASN A 236 12.32 -8.44 18.01
CA ASN A 236 12.50 -7.37 19.01
C ASN A 236 11.27 -7.19 19.90
N CYS A 237 10.07 -7.41 19.34
CA CYS A 237 8.81 -7.31 20.07
C CYS A 237 8.17 -8.68 20.30
N HIS A 238 8.22 -9.59 19.32
CA HIS A 238 7.51 -10.86 19.37
C HIS A 238 8.14 -11.92 20.30
N LYS A 239 9.30 -11.68 20.89
CA LYS A 239 9.77 -12.46 22.05
C LYS A 239 8.83 -12.33 23.25
N GLN A 240 8.18 -11.16 23.39
CA GLN A 240 7.28 -10.84 24.51
C GLN A 240 5.82 -10.83 24.09
N ILE A 241 5.55 -10.50 22.83
CA ILE A 241 4.19 -10.40 22.27
C ILE A 241 3.96 -11.65 21.41
N ASP A 242 3.45 -12.69 22.02
CA ASP A 242 3.23 -14.00 21.39
C ASP A 242 1.83 -14.21 20.84
N GLY A 243 0.90 -13.30 21.16
CA GLY A 243 -0.49 -13.38 20.71
C GLY A 243 -1.28 -14.55 21.29
N GLU A 244 -0.86 -15.14 22.41
CA GLU A 244 -1.56 -16.26 23.01
C GLU A 244 -3.05 -15.95 23.25
N GLY A 245 -3.92 -16.87 22.88
CA GLY A 245 -5.37 -16.69 22.92
C GLY A 245 -5.96 -15.74 21.88
N LYS A 246 -5.17 -15.22 20.95
CA LYS A 246 -5.61 -14.35 19.85
C LYS A 246 -5.65 -15.10 18.51
N GLU A 247 -6.54 -14.68 17.63
CA GLU A 247 -6.71 -15.27 16.30
C GLU A 247 -5.42 -15.26 15.47
N TYR A 248 -4.59 -14.25 15.65
CA TYR A 248 -3.31 -14.11 14.93
C TYR A 248 -2.13 -14.91 15.52
N ALA A 249 -2.31 -15.61 16.67
CA ALA A 249 -1.26 -16.44 17.27
C ALA A 249 -0.61 -17.43 16.30
N PRO A 250 -1.33 -18.08 15.35
CA PRO A 250 -0.72 -18.95 14.35
C PRO A 250 0.29 -18.23 13.44
N GLN A 251 0.10 -16.94 13.15
CA GLN A 251 1.03 -16.16 12.34
C GLN A 251 2.33 -15.86 13.09
N ILE A 252 2.23 -15.62 14.41
CA ILE A 252 3.41 -15.42 15.28
C ILE A 252 4.20 -16.70 15.41
N LYS A 253 3.55 -17.87 15.49
CA LYS A 253 4.25 -19.17 15.49
C LYS A 253 5.12 -19.37 14.24
N LYS A 254 4.69 -18.87 13.07
CA LYS A 254 5.51 -18.88 11.85
C LYS A 254 6.75 -18.00 11.99
N ILE A 255 6.64 -16.86 12.69
CA ILE A 255 7.79 -15.99 13.00
C ILE A 255 8.78 -16.74 13.90
N TYR A 256 8.29 -17.48 14.90
CA TYR A 256 9.13 -18.30 15.80
C TYR A 256 9.86 -19.41 15.03
N ALA A 257 9.16 -20.11 14.15
CA ALA A 257 9.78 -21.12 13.29
C ALA A 257 10.87 -20.49 12.41
N ALA A 258 10.58 -19.35 11.79
CA ALA A 258 11.54 -18.63 10.94
C ALA A 258 12.77 -18.15 11.72
N ALA A 259 12.56 -17.71 12.98
CA ALA A 259 13.65 -17.25 13.86
C ALA A 259 14.40 -18.40 14.54
N GLY A 260 13.86 -19.62 14.54
CA GLY A 260 14.35 -20.70 15.38
C GLY A 260 14.18 -20.39 16.87
N TRP A 261 13.06 -19.76 17.26
CA TRP A 261 12.78 -19.36 18.63
C TRP A 261 11.97 -20.43 19.38
N ASP A 262 12.53 -20.91 20.47
CA ASP A 262 11.84 -21.76 21.44
C ASP A 262 11.21 -20.88 22.53
N LYS A 263 9.87 -20.76 22.49
CA LYS A 263 9.11 -19.92 23.45
C LYS A 263 9.23 -20.44 24.88
N GLU A 264 9.19 -21.76 25.09
CA GLU A 264 9.21 -22.36 26.42
C GLU A 264 10.60 -22.21 27.02
N GLY A 265 11.64 -22.48 26.25
CA GLY A 265 13.03 -22.35 26.69
C GLY A 265 13.57 -20.92 26.64
N MET A 266 12.80 -19.95 26.09
CA MET A 266 13.19 -18.54 25.88
C MET A 266 14.57 -18.40 25.24
N LYS A 267 14.86 -19.21 24.23
CA LYS A 267 16.18 -19.30 23.58
C LYS A 267 16.07 -19.57 22.07
N TYR A 268 17.11 -19.20 21.34
CA TYR A 268 17.26 -19.56 19.95
C TYR A 268 17.82 -20.99 19.84
N THR A 269 17.19 -21.80 19.01
CA THR A 269 17.61 -23.20 18.75
C THR A 269 18.68 -23.32 17.67
N GLY A 270 18.89 -22.25 16.89
CA GLY A 270 19.75 -22.25 15.72
C GLY A 270 19.15 -22.92 14.48
N LYS A 271 17.97 -23.53 14.60
CA LYS A 271 17.24 -24.08 13.45
C LYS A 271 16.27 -23.00 12.94
N THR A 272 16.56 -22.42 11.79
CA THR A 272 15.78 -21.35 11.19
C THR A 272 15.05 -21.83 9.93
N ASP A 273 13.87 -21.31 9.66
CA ASP A 273 13.10 -21.55 8.45
C ASP A 273 12.79 -20.19 7.78
N PRO A 274 13.57 -19.79 6.76
CA PRO A 274 13.45 -18.46 6.17
C PRO A 274 12.07 -18.19 5.58
N ILE A 275 11.53 -17.02 5.85
CA ILE A 275 10.24 -16.59 5.28
C ILE A 275 10.46 -16.19 3.82
N VAL A 276 9.83 -16.92 2.89
CA VAL A 276 9.87 -16.62 1.46
C VAL A 276 8.71 -15.69 1.10
N TRP A 277 8.97 -14.39 1.14
CA TRP A 277 7.97 -13.37 0.82
C TRP A 277 7.74 -13.24 -0.68
N ASN A 278 6.49 -13.11 -1.09
CA ASN A 278 6.12 -12.76 -2.45
C ASN A 278 6.29 -11.24 -2.66
N LYS A 279 7.06 -10.86 -3.69
CA LYS A 279 7.26 -9.45 -4.04
C LYS A 279 5.93 -8.86 -4.53
N VAL A 280 5.56 -7.68 -4.01
CA VAL A 280 4.31 -6.99 -4.38
C VAL A 280 4.59 -5.89 -5.39
N HIS A 281 5.44 -4.93 -5.04
CA HIS A 281 5.83 -3.85 -5.94
C HIS A 281 7.05 -4.31 -6.75
N VAL A 282 6.79 -4.82 -7.96
CA VAL A 282 7.81 -5.40 -8.84
C VAL A 282 7.97 -4.49 -10.05
N LEU A 283 9.21 -4.13 -10.36
CA LEU A 283 9.58 -3.52 -11.64
C LEU A 283 10.29 -4.57 -12.49
N PRO A 284 10.21 -4.46 -13.83
CA PRO A 284 11.01 -5.30 -14.73
C PRO A 284 12.50 -5.20 -14.40
N GLU A 285 13.25 -6.30 -14.58
CA GLU A 285 14.65 -6.35 -14.17
C GLU A 285 15.56 -5.35 -14.91
N HIS A 286 15.16 -4.94 -16.11
CA HIS A 286 15.86 -3.91 -16.88
C HIS A 286 15.60 -2.49 -16.40
N VAL A 287 14.82 -2.30 -15.31
CA VAL A 287 14.52 -1.00 -14.74
C VAL A 287 15.30 -0.80 -13.45
N TYR A 288 16.10 0.25 -13.42
CA TYR A 288 16.79 0.69 -12.23
C TYR A 288 15.90 1.64 -11.43
N PHE A 289 15.67 1.32 -10.16
CA PHE A 289 14.99 2.20 -9.22
C PHE A 289 15.77 2.28 -7.90
N ASN A 290 15.95 3.48 -7.38
CA ASN A 290 16.70 3.70 -6.15
C ASN A 290 15.83 4.42 -5.09
N HIS A 291 15.43 3.69 -4.04
CA HIS A 291 14.63 4.24 -2.95
C HIS A 291 15.32 5.41 -2.25
N SER A 292 16.62 5.33 -1.97
CA SER A 292 17.30 6.38 -1.22
C SER A 292 17.31 7.72 -1.96
N GLN A 293 17.40 7.72 -3.29
CA GLN A 293 17.29 8.94 -4.08
C GLN A 293 15.88 9.54 -4.03
N HIS A 294 14.84 8.71 -4.08
CA HIS A 294 13.45 9.19 -4.03
C HIS A 294 13.05 9.67 -2.64
N VAL A 295 13.36 8.89 -1.61
CA VAL A 295 12.91 9.15 -0.23
C VAL A 295 13.76 10.21 0.47
N VAL A 296 15.09 10.17 0.29
CA VAL A 296 15.99 11.11 0.99
C VAL A 296 16.23 12.37 0.15
N VAL A 297 16.66 12.20 -1.10
CA VAL A 297 17.00 13.33 -1.98
C VAL A 297 15.74 14.00 -2.49
N GLY A 298 14.79 13.23 -3.05
CA GLY A 298 13.52 13.73 -3.58
C GLY A 298 12.53 14.14 -2.50
N GLY A 299 12.74 13.72 -1.24
CA GLY A 299 11.82 14.00 -0.12
C GLY A 299 10.40 13.47 -0.37
N ILE A 300 10.29 12.35 -1.12
CA ILE A 300 8.99 11.76 -1.48
C ILE A 300 8.51 10.88 -0.34
N ASP A 301 7.26 11.07 0.08
CA ASP A 301 6.62 10.24 1.09
C ASP A 301 6.34 8.84 0.54
N CYS A 302 6.41 7.83 1.42
CA CYS A 302 6.13 6.44 1.07
C CYS A 302 4.73 6.27 0.46
N LYS A 303 3.76 7.06 0.94
CA LYS A 303 2.37 7.04 0.48
C LYS A 303 2.18 7.43 -0.99
N GLN A 304 3.12 8.18 -1.56
CA GLN A 304 3.07 8.56 -2.99
C GLN A 304 3.05 7.34 -3.90
N CYS A 305 3.76 6.27 -3.53
CA CYS A 305 3.94 5.08 -4.37
C CYS A 305 3.23 3.85 -3.79
N HIS A 306 3.24 3.69 -2.47
CA HIS A 306 2.72 2.51 -1.78
C HIS A 306 1.29 2.68 -1.25
N GLY A 307 0.74 3.90 -1.30
CA GLY A 307 -0.54 4.19 -0.68
C GLY A 307 -0.45 4.29 0.85
N ASP A 308 -1.59 4.44 1.51
CA ASP A 308 -1.61 4.52 2.97
C ASP A 308 -1.51 3.14 3.61
N MET A 309 -0.28 2.67 3.79
CA MET A 309 0.01 1.38 4.44
C MET A 309 -0.53 1.32 5.86
N THR A 310 -0.75 2.46 6.54
CA THR A 310 -1.30 2.48 7.90
C THR A 310 -2.75 2.01 7.98
N GLN A 311 -3.41 1.87 6.85
CA GLN A 311 -4.78 1.36 6.73
C GLN A 311 -4.84 -0.09 6.18
N MET A 312 -3.70 -0.68 5.77
CA MET A 312 -3.69 -2.00 5.15
C MET A 312 -3.68 -3.10 6.21
N SER A 313 -4.77 -3.84 6.30
CA SER A 313 -4.91 -5.02 7.17
C SER A 313 -4.11 -6.22 6.69
N GLU A 314 -3.81 -6.30 5.40
CA GLU A 314 -2.93 -7.29 4.79
C GLU A 314 -1.55 -6.72 4.50
N THR A 315 -0.64 -7.55 3.98
CA THR A 315 0.77 -7.17 3.85
C THR A 315 0.98 -5.97 2.94
N ALA A 316 0.55 -6.04 1.70
CA ALA A 316 0.59 -4.92 0.75
C ALA A 316 -0.24 -5.22 -0.49
N LYS A 317 -0.66 -4.16 -1.17
CA LYS A 317 -1.32 -4.18 -2.48
C LYS A 317 -0.74 -3.05 -3.33
N VAL A 318 -0.53 -3.28 -4.61
CA VAL A 318 -0.20 -2.20 -5.55
C VAL A 318 -1.44 -1.36 -5.75
N GLN A 319 -1.43 -0.14 -5.22
CA GLN A 319 -2.60 0.74 -5.29
C GLN A 319 -2.78 1.30 -6.69
N PRO A 320 -4.02 1.33 -7.22
CA PRO A 320 -4.33 2.06 -8.43
C PRO A 320 -4.00 3.54 -8.30
N VAL A 321 -3.66 4.18 -9.41
CA VAL A 321 -3.30 5.61 -9.42
C VAL A 321 -4.43 6.49 -8.89
N GLU A 322 -5.68 6.11 -9.11
CA GLU A 322 -6.86 6.80 -8.62
C GLU A 322 -6.90 6.84 -7.09
N GLU A 323 -6.51 5.74 -6.42
CA GLU A 323 -6.44 5.67 -4.95
C GLU A 323 -5.24 6.47 -4.41
N LEU A 324 -4.09 6.42 -5.08
CA LEU A 324 -2.93 7.23 -4.71
C LEU A 324 -3.24 8.73 -4.80
N ASN A 325 -4.04 9.14 -5.79
CA ASN A 325 -4.45 10.53 -6.00
C ASN A 325 -5.41 11.07 -4.93
N LYS A 326 -6.08 10.21 -4.15
CA LYS A 326 -6.96 10.61 -3.04
C LYS A 326 -6.17 10.99 -1.79
N ILE A 327 -4.91 10.57 -1.68
CA ILE A 327 -4.08 10.84 -0.52
C ILE A 327 -3.61 12.29 -0.56
N GLU A 328 -3.88 13.03 0.50
CA GLU A 328 -3.47 14.42 0.63
C GLU A 328 -1.94 14.54 0.60
N GLY A 329 -1.44 15.53 -0.12
CA GLY A 329 0.00 15.76 -0.32
C GLY A 329 0.63 14.96 -1.45
N ASN A 330 -0.07 13.97 -2.01
CA ASN A 330 0.43 13.22 -3.16
C ASN A 330 0.37 14.04 -4.45
N ILE A 331 1.38 13.83 -5.30
CA ILE A 331 1.39 14.34 -6.67
C ILE A 331 0.35 13.55 -7.46
N LYS A 332 -0.62 14.26 -8.03
CA LYS A 332 -1.69 13.63 -8.82
C LYS A 332 -1.18 13.24 -10.20
N LEU A 333 -1.34 11.95 -10.53
CA LEU A 333 -0.87 11.33 -11.76
C LEU A 333 -2.04 10.70 -12.52
N THR A 334 -1.89 10.53 -13.82
CA THR A 334 -2.94 9.99 -14.71
C THR A 334 -2.58 8.63 -15.30
N ARG A 335 -1.30 8.28 -15.27
CA ARG A 335 -0.79 7.03 -15.81
C ARG A 335 -0.84 5.93 -14.76
N LYS A 336 -1.05 4.70 -15.21
CA LYS A 336 -1.15 3.51 -14.35
C LYS A 336 0.10 3.31 -13.49
N THR A 337 -0.10 3.00 -12.22
CA THR A 337 0.97 2.84 -11.21
C THR A 337 2.03 1.83 -11.66
N LEU A 338 3.29 2.14 -11.41
CA LEU A 338 4.48 1.35 -11.77
C LEU A 338 4.74 1.20 -13.27
N THR A 339 4.02 1.93 -14.13
CA THR A 339 4.35 1.99 -15.55
C THR A 339 5.42 3.05 -15.82
N MET A 340 6.14 2.93 -16.95
CA MET A 340 7.10 3.95 -17.38
C MET A 340 6.44 5.34 -17.49
N GLY A 341 5.21 5.40 -18.03
CA GLY A 341 4.46 6.65 -18.13
C GLY A 341 4.19 7.32 -16.78
N TRP A 342 3.92 6.53 -15.74
CA TRP A 342 3.71 7.02 -14.38
C TRP A 342 4.98 7.65 -13.79
N CYS A 343 6.12 7.00 -13.98
CA CYS A 343 7.42 7.51 -13.54
C CYS A 343 7.77 8.83 -14.25
N ILE A 344 7.63 8.88 -15.58
CA ILE A 344 7.91 10.06 -16.41
C ILE A 344 6.98 11.23 -16.04
N GLU A 345 5.69 10.96 -15.85
CA GLU A 345 4.73 11.99 -15.43
C GLU A 345 5.09 12.58 -14.05
N CYS A 346 5.48 11.74 -13.10
CA CYS A 346 5.95 12.20 -11.80
C CYS A 346 7.22 13.06 -11.93
N HIS A 347 8.21 12.61 -12.71
CA HIS A 347 9.45 13.36 -12.94
C HIS A 347 9.21 14.71 -13.62
N GLY A 348 8.16 14.82 -14.45
CA GLY A 348 7.78 16.10 -15.06
C GLY A 348 7.04 17.06 -14.12
N LYS A 349 6.44 16.54 -13.04
CA LYS A 349 5.64 17.33 -12.09
C LYS A 349 6.36 17.59 -10.76
N LYS A 350 7.27 16.68 -10.36
CA LYS A 350 7.96 16.76 -9.08
C LYS A 350 9.02 17.85 -9.11
N ASP A 351 8.78 18.88 -8.30
CA ASP A 351 9.78 19.88 -7.99
C ASP A 351 10.87 19.27 -7.09
N VAL A 352 12.11 19.38 -7.52
CA VAL A 352 13.26 18.93 -6.75
C VAL A 352 13.67 20.07 -5.83
N ALA A 353 13.55 19.84 -4.52
CA ALA A 353 13.97 20.83 -3.51
C ALA A 353 15.49 21.02 -3.56
N ILE A 354 15.92 22.03 -4.30
CA ILE A 354 17.33 22.39 -4.48
C ILE A 354 17.72 23.47 -3.46
N GLY A 355 18.91 23.36 -2.87
CA GLY A 355 19.43 24.38 -1.97
C GLY A 355 18.86 24.35 -0.56
N ASN A 356 18.29 23.22 -0.12
CA ASN A 356 17.71 23.06 1.22
C ASN A 356 18.66 22.42 2.26
N GLY A 357 19.94 22.22 1.89
CA GLY A 357 20.93 21.59 2.76
C GLY A 357 20.77 20.08 2.99
N LYS A 358 19.81 19.44 2.33
CA LYS A 358 19.55 18.01 2.51
C LYS A 358 20.36 17.12 1.58
N ASN A 359 20.87 17.67 0.48
CA ASN A 359 21.68 16.93 -0.48
C ASN A 359 22.78 17.78 -1.09
N GLY A 360 24.02 17.57 -0.65
CA GLY A 360 25.18 18.35 -1.08
C GLY A 360 25.42 18.36 -2.59
N TYR A 361 25.03 17.31 -3.32
CA TYR A 361 25.16 17.26 -4.77
C TYR A 361 24.22 18.26 -5.44
N TYR A 362 22.94 18.25 -5.09
CA TYR A 362 21.97 19.18 -5.68
C TYR A 362 22.17 20.61 -5.18
N ASP A 363 22.60 20.78 -3.94
CA ASP A 363 22.95 22.11 -3.39
C ASP A 363 24.11 22.73 -4.16
N GLU A 364 25.12 21.92 -4.53
CA GLU A 364 26.25 22.37 -5.35
C GLU A 364 25.82 22.68 -6.79
N ILE A 365 24.96 21.85 -7.40
CA ILE A 365 24.40 22.14 -8.73
C ILE A 365 23.62 23.47 -8.68
N HIS A 366 22.77 23.66 -7.69
CA HIS A 366 22.02 24.90 -7.52
C HIS A 366 22.93 26.12 -7.35
N ARG A 367 23.99 26.00 -6.56
CA ARG A 367 24.99 27.05 -6.39
C ARG A 367 25.68 27.40 -7.71
N ARG A 368 26.05 26.41 -8.52
CA ARG A 368 26.66 26.62 -9.85
C ARG A 368 25.69 27.28 -10.83
N LEU A 369 24.45 26.80 -10.87
CA LEU A 369 23.40 27.37 -11.73
C LEU A 369 23.16 28.84 -11.40
N LYS A 370 23.11 29.20 -10.11
CA LYS A 370 23.00 30.63 -9.69
C LYS A 370 24.16 31.51 -10.12
N GLN A 371 25.33 30.94 -10.37
CA GLN A 371 26.50 31.71 -10.85
C GLN A 371 26.39 32.02 -12.34
N ASP A 372 25.54 31.32 -13.11
CA ASP A 372 25.25 31.61 -14.51
C ASP A 372 23.76 31.96 -14.67
N PRO A 373 23.40 33.26 -14.65
CA PRO A 373 22.00 33.69 -14.74
C PRO A 373 21.27 33.24 -16.02
N LYS A 374 22.00 33.08 -17.13
CA LYS A 374 21.40 32.65 -18.38
C LYS A 374 21.02 31.14 -18.34
N LEU A 375 21.96 30.36 -17.80
CA LEU A 375 21.74 28.92 -17.61
C LEU A 375 20.61 28.68 -16.60
N TYR A 376 20.64 29.43 -15.50
CA TYR A 376 19.60 29.33 -14.46
C TYR A 376 18.22 29.69 -14.98
N ALA A 377 18.09 30.75 -15.77
CA ALA A 377 16.81 31.10 -16.39
C ALA A 377 16.30 30.05 -17.38
N GLN A 378 17.22 29.36 -18.07
CA GLN A 378 16.85 28.27 -19.00
C GLN A 378 16.26 27.05 -18.27
N TYR A 379 16.79 26.72 -17.07
CA TYR A 379 16.31 25.57 -16.29
C TYR A 379 15.03 25.88 -15.49
N LEU A 380 14.79 27.13 -15.14
CA LEU A 380 13.65 27.52 -14.29
C LEU A 380 12.31 27.64 -15.04
N ASN A 381 12.26 27.48 -16.36
CA ASN A 381 11.03 27.58 -17.17
C ASN A 381 10.09 28.75 -16.75
N ASN A 382 10.61 29.83 -16.17
CA ASN A 382 9.90 31.00 -15.64
C ASN A 382 8.93 30.73 -14.43
N ASP A 383 8.87 29.53 -13.87
CA ASP A 383 8.03 29.21 -12.72
C ASP A 383 8.80 29.15 -11.38
N GLY A 384 10.11 29.33 -11.43
CA GLY A 384 10.98 29.33 -10.25
C GLY A 384 11.22 27.93 -9.65
N LYS A 385 10.81 26.86 -10.34
CA LYS A 385 10.96 25.48 -9.90
C LYS A 385 11.87 24.71 -10.85
N VAL A 386 12.52 23.68 -10.32
CA VAL A 386 13.34 22.76 -11.10
C VAL A 386 12.78 21.36 -10.93
N THR A 387 12.26 20.80 -11.99
CA THR A 387 11.69 19.43 -11.99
C THR A 387 12.78 18.38 -12.13
N ALA A 388 12.47 17.14 -11.77
CA ALA A 388 13.39 16.02 -11.97
C ALA A 388 13.71 15.81 -13.47
N ASN A 389 12.77 16.11 -14.36
CA ASN A 389 12.97 16.07 -15.81
C ASN A 389 14.06 17.06 -16.27
N GLU A 390 14.02 18.29 -15.80
CA GLU A 390 15.00 19.34 -16.14
C GLU A 390 16.42 18.99 -15.67
N LEU A 391 16.53 18.12 -14.67
CA LEU A 391 17.80 17.55 -14.19
C LEU A 391 18.19 16.23 -14.92
N GLY A 392 17.57 15.94 -16.06
CA GLY A 392 17.87 14.75 -16.86
C GLY A 392 17.13 13.49 -16.38
N GLY A 393 16.08 13.64 -15.57
CA GLY A 393 15.30 12.51 -15.05
C GLY A 393 14.49 11.74 -16.11
N TRP A 394 14.47 12.20 -17.36
CA TRP A 394 13.86 11.51 -18.51
C TRP A 394 14.87 10.80 -19.41
N GLU A 395 16.15 10.89 -19.13
CA GLU A 395 17.17 10.18 -19.88
C GLU A 395 16.99 8.67 -19.70
N CYS A 396 16.91 7.92 -20.83
CA CYS A 396 16.67 6.48 -20.82
C CYS A 396 17.65 5.71 -19.91
N ALA A 397 18.93 6.06 -19.96
CA ALA A 397 20.00 5.43 -19.17
C ALA A 397 19.92 5.72 -17.66
N LYS A 398 19.04 6.61 -17.19
CA LYS A 398 18.81 6.82 -15.76
C LYS A 398 17.92 5.75 -15.14
N CYS A 399 17.07 5.14 -15.97
CA CYS A 399 16.08 4.16 -15.54
C CYS A 399 16.30 2.77 -16.16
N HIS A 400 17.05 2.67 -17.25
CA HIS A 400 17.28 1.42 -17.96
C HIS A 400 18.77 1.09 -18.06
N TYR A 401 19.08 -0.22 -17.90
CA TYR A 401 20.46 -0.75 -18.09
C TYR A 401 20.76 -0.94 -19.57
#